data_e1a264ccab04ce4dd10d4227e56c2385
#
_entry.id   e1a264ccab04ce4dd10d4227e56c2385
#
_cell.length_a   1.000
_cell.length_b   1.000
_cell.length_c   1.000
_cell.angle_alpha   90.00
_cell.angle_beta   90.00
_cell.angle_gamma   90.00
#
_symmetry.space_group_name_H-M   'P 1'
#
loop_
_entity.id
_entity.type
_entity.pdbx_description
1 polymer ?
#
loop_
_entity_poly.entity_id
_entity_poly.type
_entity_poly.pdbx_seq_one_letter_code
_entity_poly.pdbx_strand_id
1 'polypeptide(L)'
;MHHLHPHDSPEDIEKRIYLANALNLSMQGMCFMQLGQEFQRSKMVATGEDGNYTEADVKRAMNSYNAPDAVNQVDWNQVTLKKKLIAKIAKLIERKQTVPELSYRSYADIYDNLYVAKAEYDSGIVELHISGKLRKTFVFNNMKKDLEIY
;
A
#
# COMPACT_ATOMS: atom_id res chain seq x y z
N MET A 1 -9.82 -0.05 1.98
CA MET A 1 -9.36 -0.01 3.38
C MET A 1 -10.50 0.15 4.38
N HIS A 2 -11.33 1.20 4.35
CA HIS A 2 -12.45 1.36 5.32
C HIS A 2 -13.37 0.14 5.43
N HIS A 3 -13.68 -0.53 4.33
CA HIS A 3 -14.49 -1.74 4.34
C HIS A 3 -13.85 -2.90 5.13
N LEU A 4 -12.53 -3.02 5.09
CA LEU A 4 -11.78 -4.06 5.82
C LEU A 4 -11.48 -3.66 7.27
N HIS A 5 -11.49 -2.37 7.56
CA HIS A 5 -11.16 -1.78 8.85
C HIS A 5 -12.18 -0.68 9.22
N PRO A 6 -13.44 -1.05 9.47
CA PRO A 6 -14.53 -0.08 9.66
C PRO A 6 -14.38 0.76 10.94
N HIS A 7 -13.58 0.30 11.89
CA HIS A 7 -13.35 0.99 13.17
C HIS A 7 -12.08 1.83 13.20
N ASP A 8 -11.29 1.83 12.12
CA ASP A 8 -10.09 2.63 12.05
C ASP A 8 -10.42 4.12 11.84
N SER A 9 -9.68 4.98 12.51
CA SER A 9 -9.74 6.42 12.25
C SER A 9 -9.23 6.75 10.84
N PRO A 10 -9.58 7.92 10.27
CA PRO A 10 -9.02 8.37 8.99
C PRO A 10 -7.48 8.40 8.99
N GLU A 11 -6.86 8.73 10.13
CA GLU A 11 -5.40 8.71 10.29
C GLU A 11 -4.84 7.29 10.24
N ASP A 12 -5.51 6.35 10.88
CA ASP A 12 -5.08 4.93 10.87
C ASP A 12 -5.22 4.32 9.48
N ILE A 13 -6.27 4.67 8.75
CA ILE A 13 -6.42 4.26 7.34
C ILE A 13 -5.26 4.82 6.50
N GLU A 14 -4.84 6.07 6.73
CA GLU A 14 -3.70 6.66 6.03
C GLU A 14 -2.39 5.92 6.35
N LYS A 15 -2.16 5.56 7.62
CA LYS A 15 -1.02 4.74 8.03
C LYS A 15 -1.00 3.37 7.35
N ARG A 16 -2.15 2.69 7.26
CA ARG A 16 -2.25 1.40 6.56
C ARG A 16 -1.98 1.51 5.07
N ILE A 17 -2.47 2.57 4.43
CA ILE A 17 -2.19 2.82 3.00
C ILE A 17 -0.70 3.06 2.78
N TYR A 18 -0.07 3.86 3.64
CA TYR A 18 1.38 4.04 3.62
C TYR A 18 2.12 2.72 3.79
N LEU A 19 1.74 1.90 4.79
CA LEU A 19 2.36 0.62 5.07
C LEU A 19 2.24 -0.36 3.90
N ALA A 20 1.06 -0.45 3.28
CA ALA A 20 0.82 -1.30 2.10
C ALA A 20 1.67 -0.86 0.90
N ASN A 21 1.80 0.45 0.67
CA ASN A 21 2.68 0.98 -0.38
C ASN A 21 4.16 0.73 -0.05
N ALA A 22 4.55 0.87 1.22
CA ALA A 22 5.91 0.59 1.66
C ALA A 22 6.28 -0.89 1.43
N LEU A 23 5.39 -1.81 1.77
CA LEU A 23 5.58 -3.23 1.49
C LEU A 23 5.73 -3.49 -0.02
N ASN A 24 4.77 -3.01 -0.84
CA ASN A 24 4.80 -3.18 -2.29
C ASN A 24 6.11 -2.65 -2.91
N LEU A 25 6.54 -1.45 -2.52
CA LEU A 25 7.75 -0.81 -3.04
C LEU A 25 9.05 -1.39 -2.48
N SER A 26 8.99 -2.20 -1.43
CA SER A 26 10.15 -2.92 -0.89
C SER A 26 10.33 -4.32 -1.48
N MET A 27 9.32 -4.84 -2.18
CA MET A 27 9.41 -6.15 -2.83
C MET A 27 10.24 -6.09 -4.11
N GLN A 28 10.79 -7.24 -4.52
CA GLN A 28 11.56 -7.36 -5.76
C GLN A 28 10.65 -7.31 -7.01
N GLY A 29 11.25 -7.01 -8.15
CA GLY A 29 10.56 -6.95 -9.43
C GLY A 29 9.82 -5.63 -9.68
N MET A 30 8.91 -5.66 -10.67
CA MET A 30 8.11 -4.50 -11.04
C MET A 30 7.01 -4.25 -10.02
N CYS A 31 6.93 -3.01 -9.54
CA CYS A 31 5.86 -2.55 -8.67
C CYS A 31 4.80 -1.83 -9.48
N PHE A 32 3.54 -2.21 -9.30
CA PHE A 32 2.41 -1.51 -9.87
C PHE A 32 1.72 -0.66 -8.82
N MET A 33 1.42 0.57 -9.19
CA MET A 33 0.60 1.48 -8.40
C MET A 33 -0.56 1.97 -9.25
N GLN A 34 -1.77 1.83 -8.76
CA GLN A 34 -2.93 2.38 -9.43
C GLN A 34 -2.96 3.90 -9.23
N LEU A 35 -3.33 4.64 -10.28
CA LEU A 35 -3.52 6.10 -10.21
C LEU A 35 -4.44 6.47 -9.04
N GLY A 36 -3.93 7.32 -8.16
CA GLY A 36 -4.64 7.79 -6.97
C GLY A 36 -4.40 6.97 -5.72
N GLN A 37 -3.67 5.86 -5.80
CA GLN A 37 -3.31 5.07 -4.62
C GLN A 37 -2.50 5.90 -3.61
N GLU A 38 -1.68 6.81 -4.09
CA GLU A 38 -0.84 7.72 -3.32
C GLU A 38 -1.61 8.83 -2.58
N PHE A 39 -2.86 9.08 -2.96
CA PHE A 39 -3.74 10.06 -2.29
C PHE A 39 -5.09 9.50 -1.87
N GLN A 40 -5.14 8.18 -1.62
CA GLN A 40 -6.32 7.49 -1.08
C GLN A 40 -7.54 7.51 -2.02
N ARG A 41 -7.36 7.49 -3.34
CA ARG A 41 -8.48 7.40 -4.26
C ARG A 41 -9.42 6.27 -3.85
N SER A 42 -10.70 6.57 -3.76
CA SER A 42 -11.76 5.61 -3.55
C SER A 42 -12.60 5.46 -4.83
N LYS A 43 -13.02 4.25 -5.12
CA LYS A 43 -14.03 3.93 -6.14
C LYS A 43 -15.38 3.58 -5.50
N MET A 44 -15.48 3.75 -4.20
CA MET A 44 -16.69 3.49 -3.46
C MET A 44 -17.67 4.64 -3.65
N VAL A 45 -18.85 4.35 -4.18
CA VAL A 45 -19.98 5.27 -4.30
C VAL A 45 -21.16 4.63 -3.59
N ALA A 46 -21.62 5.26 -2.52
CA ALA A 46 -22.74 4.75 -1.74
C ALA A 46 -24.05 4.90 -2.52
N THR A 47 -24.82 3.83 -2.61
CA THR A 47 -26.15 3.80 -3.24
C THR A 47 -27.26 3.37 -2.27
N GLY A 48 -26.93 3.07 -1.02
CA GLY A 48 -27.91 2.78 0.02
C GLY A 48 -28.72 4.01 0.43
N GLU A 49 -29.96 3.79 0.88
CA GLU A 49 -30.91 4.87 1.24
C GLU A 49 -30.38 5.81 2.32
N ASP A 50 -29.56 5.31 3.24
CA ASP A 50 -28.96 6.08 4.32
C ASP A 50 -27.56 6.62 4.00
N GLY A 51 -27.15 6.63 2.72
CA GLY A 51 -25.78 6.97 2.32
C GLY A 51 -24.75 5.89 2.70
N ASN A 52 -25.17 4.70 3.07
CA ASN A 52 -24.32 3.58 3.38
C ASN A 52 -23.91 2.83 2.11
N TYR A 53 -22.77 2.11 2.18
CA TYR A 53 -22.31 1.25 1.11
C TYR A 53 -23.06 -0.08 1.13
N THR A 54 -23.59 -0.46 -0.02
CA THR A 54 -24.18 -1.79 -0.24
C THR A 54 -23.11 -2.79 -0.67
N GLU A 55 -23.43 -4.09 -0.61
CA GLU A 55 -22.55 -5.12 -1.15
C GLU A 55 -22.32 -4.97 -2.65
N ALA A 56 -23.31 -4.48 -3.39
CA ALA A 56 -23.19 -4.17 -4.81
C ALA A 56 -22.20 -3.03 -5.08
N ASP A 57 -22.14 -2.01 -4.21
CA ASP A 57 -21.16 -0.92 -4.31
C ASP A 57 -19.74 -1.43 -4.09
N VAL A 58 -19.54 -2.31 -3.13
CA VAL A 58 -18.24 -2.95 -2.88
C VAL A 58 -17.80 -3.76 -4.11
N LYS A 59 -18.67 -4.63 -4.64
CA LYS A 59 -18.39 -5.41 -5.85
C LYS A 59 -18.06 -4.52 -7.05
N ARG A 60 -18.82 -3.45 -7.25
CA ARG A 60 -18.60 -2.48 -8.34
C ARG A 60 -17.25 -1.76 -8.19
N ALA A 61 -16.88 -1.35 -6.99
CA ALA A 61 -15.60 -0.71 -6.72
C ALA A 61 -14.40 -1.65 -6.94
N MET A 62 -14.56 -2.94 -6.62
CA MET A 62 -13.51 -3.97 -6.80
C MET A 62 -13.32 -4.34 -8.28
N ASN A 63 -14.38 -4.29 -9.10
CA ASN A 63 -14.33 -4.61 -10.52
C ASN A 63 -15.05 -3.52 -11.33
N SER A 64 -14.36 -2.39 -11.52
CA SER A 64 -14.94 -1.16 -12.02
C SER A 64 -14.66 -0.87 -13.52
N TYR A 65 -14.18 -1.85 -14.31
CA TYR A 65 -13.71 -1.60 -15.67
C TYR A 65 -14.80 -1.01 -16.60
N ASN A 66 -16.07 -1.33 -16.39
CA ASN A 66 -17.22 -0.78 -17.11
C ASN A 66 -18.18 0.00 -16.20
N ALA A 67 -17.73 0.40 -15.01
CA ALA A 67 -18.54 1.19 -14.12
C ALA A 67 -18.64 2.65 -14.62
N PRO A 68 -19.71 3.38 -14.23
CA PRO A 68 -19.90 4.77 -14.65
C PRO A 68 -18.83 5.71 -14.08
N ASP A 69 -18.73 6.91 -14.64
CA ASP A 69 -17.75 7.93 -14.26
C ASP A 69 -17.78 8.25 -12.77
N ALA A 70 -18.95 8.26 -12.15
CA ALA A 70 -19.07 8.48 -10.71
C ALA A 70 -18.19 7.53 -9.86
N VAL A 71 -17.94 6.30 -10.36
CA VAL A 71 -17.06 5.30 -9.72
C VAL A 71 -15.61 5.46 -10.18
N ASN A 72 -15.40 5.77 -11.46
CA ASN A 72 -14.06 5.77 -12.07
C ASN A 72 -13.37 7.13 -12.10
N GLN A 73 -14.08 8.22 -11.89
CA GLN A 73 -13.50 9.56 -11.85
C GLN A 73 -12.43 9.69 -10.73
N VAL A 74 -11.52 10.63 -10.94
CA VAL A 74 -10.48 10.96 -9.96
C VAL A 74 -10.83 12.29 -9.33
N ASP A 75 -10.98 12.31 -8.00
CA ASP A 75 -11.09 13.57 -7.26
C ASP A 75 -9.69 14.17 -7.04
N TRP A 76 -9.31 15.09 -7.93
CA TRP A 76 -8.02 15.77 -7.88
C TRP A 76 -7.84 16.68 -6.67
N ASN A 77 -8.91 17.06 -5.95
CA ASN A 77 -8.80 17.83 -4.71
C ASN A 77 -8.05 17.04 -3.63
N GLN A 78 -8.13 15.71 -3.66
CA GLN A 78 -7.40 14.84 -2.73
C GLN A 78 -5.88 15.02 -2.82
N VAL A 79 -5.34 15.38 -3.96
CA VAL A 79 -3.90 15.68 -4.12
C VAL A 79 -3.47 16.81 -3.17
N THR A 80 -4.30 17.85 -3.03
CA THR A 80 -4.02 18.95 -2.11
C THR A 80 -4.17 18.53 -0.66
N LEU A 81 -5.23 17.79 -0.34
CA LEU A 81 -5.51 17.33 1.02
C LEU A 81 -4.50 16.31 1.52
N LYS A 82 -3.97 15.46 0.63
CA LYS A 82 -3.06 14.36 0.96
C LYS A 82 -1.59 14.62 0.63
N LYS A 83 -1.16 15.86 0.50
CA LYS A 83 0.23 16.23 0.19
C LYS A 83 1.27 15.53 1.06
N LYS A 84 0.98 15.36 2.36
CA LYS A 84 1.92 14.70 3.29
C LYS A 84 2.08 13.20 2.97
N LEU A 85 0.98 12.52 2.66
CA LEU A 85 1.02 11.10 2.27
C LEU A 85 1.74 10.92 0.94
N ILE A 86 1.42 11.75 -0.05
CA ILE A 86 2.11 11.75 -1.36
C ILE A 86 3.62 11.91 -1.18
N ALA A 87 4.05 12.87 -0.36
CA ALA A 87 5.47 13.10 -0.09
C ALA A 87 6.15 11.90 0.58
N LYS A 88 5.46 11.21 1.49
CA LYS A 88 5.98 9.98 2.11
C LYS A 88 6.12 8.85 1.09
N ILE A 89 5.13 8.66 0.21
CA ILE A 89 5.16 7.64 -0.84
C ILE A 89 6.22 7.95 -1.89
N ALA A 90 6.40 9.22 -2.27
CA ALA A 90 7.47 9.65 -3.16
C ALA A 90 8.86 9.23 -2.64
N LYS A 91 9.11 9.35 -1.33
CA LYS A 91 10.36 8.86 -0.71
C LYS A 91 10.51 7.33 -0.78
N LEU A 92 9.42 6.59 -0.74
CA LEU A 92 9.49 5.13 -0.94
C LEU A 92 9.85 4.79 -2.39
N ILE A 93 9.30 5.51 -3.36
CA ILE A 93 9.64 5.37 -4.78
C ILE A 93 11.10 5.72 -5.02
N GLU A 94 11.57 6.85 -4.49
CA GLU A 94 12.97 7.25 -4.57
C GLU A 94 13.89 6.17 -3.99
N ARG A 95 13.55 5.62 -2.82
CA ARG A 95 14.29 4.51 -2.21
C ARG A 95 14.32 3.29 -3.13
N LYS A 96 13.19 2.90 -3.72
CA LYS A 96 13.10 1.78 -4.67
C LYS A 96 14.02 1.99 -5.88
N GLN A 97 14.17 3.22 -6.34
CA GLN A 97 14.97 3.57 -7.51
C GLN A 97 16.48 3.70 -7.19
N THR A 98 16.81 4.13 -5.98
CA THR A 98 18.19 4.48 -5.61
C THR A 98 18.91 3.39 -4.82
N VAL A 99 18.19 2.46 -4.21
CA VAL A 99 18.75 1.35 -3.43
C VAL A 99 18.80 0.08 -4.29
N PRO A 100 19.97 -0.35 -4.79
CA PRO A 100 20.09 -1.48 -5.71
C PRO A 100 19.52 -2.77 -5.15
N GLU A 101 19.65 -2.99 -3.85
CA GLU A 101 19.20 -4.19 -3.16
C GLU A 101 17.67 -4.35 -3.12
N LEU A 102 16.91 -3.29 -3.40
CA LEU A 102 15.46 -3.35 -3.58
C LEU A 102 15.06 -3.71 -5.02
N SER A 103 16.02 -3.85 -5.93
CA SER A 103 15.78 -4.10 -7.34
C SER A 103 16.88 -4.98 -7.96
N TYR A 104 17.12 -6.14 -7.35
CA TYR A 104 18.05 -7.12 -7.88
C TYR A 104 17.67 -7.54 -9.30
N ARG A 105 18.68 -7.78 -10.14
CA ARG A 105 18.49 -8.08 -11.56
C ARG A 105 18.51 -9.57 -11.88
N SER A 106 18.96 -10.40 -10.95
CA SER A 106 19.04 -11.85 -11.15
C SER A 106 18.33 -12.61 -10.03
N TYR A 107 17.87 -13.81 -10.36
CA TYR A 107 17.31 -14.72 -9.37
C TYR A 107 18.34 -15.11 -8.30
N ALA A 108 19.59 -15.30 -8.69
CA ALA A 108 20.67 -15.64 -7.77
C ALA A 108 20.87 -14.54 -6.72
N ASP A 109 20.93 -13.27 -7.14
CA ASP A 109 21.05 -12.14 -6.21
C ASP A 109 19.88 -12.07 -5.22
N ILE A 110 18.66 -12.34 -5.69
CA ILE A 110 17.48 -12.38 -4.84
C ILE A 110 17.57 -13.53 -3.84
N TYR A 111 17.90 -14.73 -4.33
CA TYR A 111 17.97 -15.93 -3.51
C TYR A 111 19.03 -15.83 -2.41
N ASP A 112 20.19 -15.27 -2.73
CA ASP A 112 21.31 -15.16 -1.81
C ASP A 112 21.17 -14.00 -0.80
N ASN A 113 20.38 -12.97 -1.12
CA ASN A 113 20.36 -11.73 -0.34
C ASN A 113 19.00 -11.36 0.24
N LEU A 114 17.92 -12.03 -0.14
CA LEU A 114 16.59 -11.71 0.33
C LEU A 114 16.00 -12.88 1.12
N TYR A 115 15.55 -12.58 2.32
CA TYR A 115 14.78 -13.50 3.13
C TYR A 115 13.50 -12.83 3.62
N VAL A 116 12.37 -13.46 3.37
CA VAL A 116 11.08 -13.06 3.93
C VAL A 116 10.78 -13.97 5.10
N ALA A 117 10.84 -13.45 6.31
CA ALA A 117 10.45 -14.21 7.48
C ALA A 117 8.96 -14.54 7.40
N LYS A 118 8.60 -15.75 7.77
CA LYS A 118 7.20 -16.14 7.91
C LYS A 118 6.53 -15.16 8.88
N ALA A 119 5.64 -14.33 8.34
CA ALA A 119 4.65 -13.72 9.17
C ALA A 119 3.83 -14.84 9.81
N GLU A 120 3.72 -14.86 11.12
CA GLU A 120 2.66 -15.61 11.76
C GLU A 120 1.34 -15.05 11.26
N TYR A 121 0.47 -15.90 10.74
CA TYR A 121 -0.73 -15.49 10.01
C TYR A 121 -1.61 -14.51 10.79
N ASP A 122 -1.61 -14.63 12.12
CA ASP A 122 -2.41 -13.78 13.01
C ASP A 122 -1.65 -12.57 13.58
N SER A 123 -0.32 -12.51 13.40
CA SER A 123 0.48 -11.40 13.95
C SER A 123 0.31 -10.09 13.19
N GLY A 124 -0.10 -10.15 11.92
CA GLY A 124 -0.14 -9.00 11.03
C GLY A 124 1.24 -8.38 10.78
N ILE A 125 2.32 -9.15 10.95
CA ILE A 125 3.70 -8.71 10.79
C ILE A 125 4.33 -9.41 9.60
N VAL A 126 5.00 -8.65 8.73
CA VAL A 126 5.86 -9.16 7.67
C VAL A 126 7.25 -8.58 7.88
N GLU A 127 8.27 -9.44 7.89
CA GLU A 127 9.66 -9.04 7.97
C GLU A 127 10.36 -9.33 6.65
N LEU A 128 11.06 -8.34 6.13
CA LEU A 128 11.89 -8.43 4.95
C LEU A 128 13.34 -8.19 5.33
N HIS A 129 14.15 -9.24 5.29
CA HIS A 129 15.58 -9.17 5.58
C HIS A 129 16.35 -9.05 4.27
N ILE A 130 17.12 -7.99 4.14
CA ILE A 130 17.99 -7.76 2.98
C ILE A 130 19.44 -7.81 3.46
N SER A 131 20.19 -8.80 2.98
CA SER A 131 21.62 -8.96 3.23
C SER A 131 22.44 -8.06 2.29
N GLY A 132 23.65 -8.45 1.98
CA GLY A 132 24.52 -7.70 1.07
C GLY A 132 25.00 -6.40 1.71
N LYS A 133 25.09 -5.35 0.90
CA LYS A 133 25.58 -4.04 1.34
C LYS A 133 24.58 -3.29 2.20
N LEU A 134 23.28 -3.47 1.95
CA LEU A 134 22.22 -2.76 2.67
C LEU A 134 22.12 -3.21 4.12
N ARG A 135 22.15 -4.52 4.38
CA ARG A 135 22.03 -5.15 5.71
C ARG A 135 20.92 -4.54 6.55
N LYS A 136 19.70 -4.54 6.01
CA LYS A 136 18.53 -3.95 6.66
C LYS A 136 17.41 -4.97 6.83
N THR A 137 16.72 -4.86 7.95
CA THR A 137 15.46 -5.54 8.21
C THR A 137 14.34 -4.53 8.19
N PHE A 138 13.33 -4.77 7.34
CA PHE A 138 12.11 -3.98 7.27
C PHE A 138 11.00 -4.78 7.96
N VAL A 139 10.40 -4.20 8.99
CA VAL A 139 9.30 -4.81 9.74
C VAL A 139 8.02 -4.03 9.44
N PHE A 140 7.12 -4.66 8.69
CA PHE A 140 5.80 -4.12 8.34
C PHE A 140 4.79 -4.63 9.35
N ASN A 141 4.43 -3.80 10.31
CA ASN A 141 3.51 -4.17 11.39
C ASN A 141 2.12 -3.57 11.18
N ASN A 142 1.18 -4.39 10.70
CA ASN A 142 -0.18 -3.94 10.42
C ASN A 142 -1.00 -3.67 11.70
N MET A 143 -0.65 -4.31 12.83
CA MET A 143 -1.34 -4.05 14.11
C MET A 143 -0.95 -2.68 14.66
N LYS A 144 0.34 -2.35 14.65
CA LYS A 144 0.84 -1.02 15.04
C LYS A 144 0.67 0.02 13.93
N LYS A 145 0.37 -0.40 12.68
CA LYS A 145 0.26 0.44 11.48
C LYS A 145 1.57 1.21 11.21
N ASP A 146 2.70 0.54 11.38
CA ASP A 146 4.02 1.15 11.32
C ASP A 146 5.03 0.31 10.54
N LEU A 147 6.04 1.00 10.01
CA LEU A 147 7.22 0.43 9.37
C LEU A 147 8.45 0.77 10.19
N GLU A 148 9.07 -0.25 10.74
CA GLU A 148 10.34 -0.16 11.44
C GLU A 148 11.47 -0.64 10.51
N ILE A 149 12.64 -0.01 10.57
CA ILE A 149 13.82 -0.35 9.74
C ILE A 149 15.04 -0.42 10.67
N TYR A 150 15.65 -1.61 10.72
CA TYR A 150 16.82 -1.90 11.54
C TYR A 150 18.09 -2.09 10.71
#